data_71941424e11e6824f5d5851a1bd0aad9
#
_entry.id   71941424e11e6824f5d5851a1bd0aad9
#
_cell.length_a   1.000
_cell.length_b   1.000
_cell.length_c   1.000
_cell.angle_alpha   90.00
_cell.angle_beta   90.00
_cell.angle_gamma   90.00
#
_symmetry.space_group_name_H-M   'P 1'
#
loop_
_entity.id
_entity.type
_entity.pdbx_description
1 polymer ?
#
loop_
_entity_poly.entity_id
_entity_poly.type
_entity_poly.pdbx_seq_one_letter_code
_entity_poly.pdbx_strand_id
1 'polypeptide(L)'
;MNLTELKNTPVAQLVQMCEQNGIENVARLSKKEIIFQLLKFSSKNGEDIYGDGVIEILPDGFGFLRSADSSYMAGPDDIYVSPSQVRKFNLRTGDSISGKIRPPKEGERYFALLKVDTVNFDDPENSRHKILFENLTPLFPQERLCLELGNGSKEDLTARVIDLVAPVGKGQRGLIVAPPKAGKTMLLQNIAHSISSKYPECTLIVLLIDERPEEVTEMQRMVKGEVVASTFDEPATRHVQVAEMVIEKAKRLVEHKHDVVILMDSITRLARAYNTVAPSSGKVLTGGVDANALQRPKRLFGAARNVEEGGSLTIIATALIDTGSKMDEVIYEEFKGTGNLELHLSRKIAEKRVYPAIDVTRSGTRREELITSPDELQKMWILRKFLHPMGEIEATEFLIDKLKMTKTNDEFFTAMARSK
;
A
#
# COMPACT_ATOMS: atom_id res chain seq x y z
N MET A 1 25.79 0.34 14.86
CA MET A 1 25.66 0.27 13.38
C MET A 1 24.33 -0.36 13.02
N ASN A 2 23.61 0.13 11.97
CA ASN A 2 22.27 -0.39 11.60
C ASN A 2 22.35 -1.18 10.29
N LEU A 3 21.83 -2.43 10.27
CA LEU A 3 21.83 -3.30 9.09
C LEU A 3 20.98 -2.74 7.95
N THR A 4 19.82 -2.16 8.26
CA THR A 4 18.90 -1.61 7.25
C THR A 4 19.49 -0.37 6.57
N GLU A 5 20.15 0.51 7.33
CA GLU A 5 20.86 1.67 6.76
C GLU A 5 21.98 1.23 5.82
N LEU A 6 22.75 0.20 6.19
CA LEU A 6 23.79 -0.34 5.33
C LEU A 6 23.23 -0.93 4.03
N LYS A 7 22.07 -1.58 4.08
CA LYS A 7 21.40 -2.10 2.89
C LYS A 7 21.01 -0.97 1.92
N ASN A 8 20.63 0.19 2.42
CA ASN A 8 20.25 1.35 1.61
C ASN A 8 21.45 2.17 1.13
N THR A 9 22.64 1.93 1.69
CA THR A 9 23.86 2.64 1.32
C THR A 9 24.40 2.17 -0.04
N PRO A 10 24.82 3.09 -0.95
CA PRO A 10 25.47 2.74 -2.21
C PRO A 10 26.75 1.91 -2.00
N VAL A 11 27.02 0.98 -2.92
CA VAL A 11 28.19 0.08 -2.82
C VAL A 11 29.51 0.84 -2.70
N ALA A 12 29.68 1.94 -3.44
CA ALA A 12 30.88 2.78 -3.37
C ALA A 12 31.14 3.32 -1.96
N GLN A 13 30.11 3.76 -1.26
CA GLN A 13 30.23 4.23 0.14
C GLN A 13 30.53 3.09 1.09
N LEU A 14 29.91 1.91 0.89
CA LEU A 14 30.21 0.72 1.71
C LEU A 14 31.68 0.29 1.56
N VAL A 15 32.23 0.32 0.35
CA VAL A 15 33.66 0.03 0.11
C VAL A 15 34.54 1.05 0.85
N GLN A 16 34.21 2.33 0.75
CA GLN A 16 34.95 3.39 1.48
C GLN A 16 34.89 3.20 3.00
N MET A 17 33.73 2.79 3.53
CA MET A 17 33.61 2.45 4.97
C MET A 17 34.49 1.25 5.35
N CYS A 18 34.60 0.25 4.49
CA CYS A 18 35.50 -0.90 4.71
C CYS A 18 36.96 -0.47 4.75
N GLU A 19 37.40 0.35 3.79
CA GLU A 19 38.78 0.88 3.71
C GLU A 19 39.14 1.70 4.97
N GLN A 20 38.22 2.58 5.42
CA GLN A 20 38.38 3.36 6.65
C GLN A 20 38.53 2.50 7.91
N ASN A 21 37.90 1.32 7.92
CA ASN A 21 37.97 0.36 9.01
C ASN A 21 39.09 -0.70 8.83
N GLY A 22 39.96 -0.56 7.82
CA GLY A 22 41.08 -1.48 7.58
C GLY A 22 40.66 -2.88 7.07
N ILE A 23 39.47 -2.99 6.44
CA ILE A 23 38.98 -4.23 5.85
C ILE A 23 39.46 -4.30 4.38
N GLU A 24 40.41 -5.17 4.11
CA GLU A 24 41.01 -5.31 2.77
C GLU A 24 40.22 -6.27 1.87
N ASN A 25 40.50 -6.22 0.56
CA ASN A 25 39.99 -7.15 -0.47
C ASN A 25 38.46 -7.12 -0.70
N VAL A 26 37.78 -6.00 -0.40
CA VAL A 26 36.32 -5.86 -0.54
C VAL A 26 35.85 -5.59 -1.99
N ALA A 27 36.73 -5.18 -2.89
CA ALA A 27 36.37 -4.81 -4.27
C ALA A 27 35.78 -5.95 -5.13
N ARG A 28 35.97 -7.21 -4.72
CA ARG A 28 35.45 -8.41 -5.40
C ARG A 28 34.22 -9.01 -4.72
N LEU A 29 33.82 -8.46 -3.59
CA LEU A 29 32.72 -8.96 -2.80
C LEU A 29 31.37 -8.38 -3.30
N SER A 30 30.33 -9.16 -3.19
CA SER A 30 28.95 -8.67 -3.38
C SER A 30 28.59 -7.65 -2.29
N LYS A 31 27.60 -6.79 -2.55
CA LYS A 31 27.09 -5.83 -1.56
C LYS A 31 26.79 -6.50 -0.21
N LYS A 32 26.20 -7.66 -0.24
CA LYS A 32 25.84 -8.44 0.95
C LYS A 32 27.06 -8.89 1.75
N GLU A 33 28.10 -9.37 1.07
CA GLU A 33 29.35 -9.79 1.72
C GLU A 33 30.08 -8.59 2.32
N ILE A 34 30.04 -7.43 1.67
CA ILE A 34 30.62 -6.19 2.21
C ILE A 34 29.90 -5.79 3.50
N ILE A 35 28.56 -5.77 3.50
CA ILE A 35 27.75 -5.48 4.70
C ILE A 35 28.06 -6.46 5.81
N PHE A 36 28.15 -7.76 5.49
CA PHE A 36 28.48 -8.79 6.48
C PHE A 36 29.86 -8.56 7.12
N GLN A 37 30.87 -8.21 6.33
CA GLN A 37 32.22 -7.91 6.84
C GLN A 37 32.21 -6.68 7.76
N LEU A 38 31.53 -5.60 7.37
CA LEU A 38 31.35 -4.39 8.19
C LEU A 38 30.71 -4.71 9.55
N LEU A 39 29.60 -5.45 9.54
CA LEU A 39 28.90 -5.83 10.77
C LEU A 39 29.74 -6.76 11.65
N LYS A 40 30.47 -7.69 11.05
CA LYS A 40 31.37 -8.58 11.79
C LYS A 40 32.52 -7.80 12.44
N PHE A 41 33.06 -6.81 11.75
CA PHE A 41 34.09 -5.92 12.27
C PHE A 41 33.58 -5.09 13.44
N SER A 42 32.43 -4.40 13.29
CA SER A 42 31.80 -3.62 14.37
C SER A 42 31.48 -4.48 15.60
N SER A 43 30.98 -5.71 15.39
CA SER A 43 30.76 -6.64 16.50
C SER A 43 32.03 -7.04 17.25
N LYS A 44 33.14 -7.20 16.53
CA LYS A 44 34.45 -7.50 17.16
C LYS A 44 34.97 -6.34 18.01
N ASN A 45 34.66 -5.11 17.60
CA ASN A 45 35.03 -3.88 18.32
C ASN A 45 34.08 -3.56 19.48
N GLY A 46 33.10 -4.44 19.78
CA GLY A 46 32.15 -4.24 20.87
C GLY A 46 31.02 -3.25 20.55
N GLU A 47 30.87 -2.84 19.30
CA GLU A 47 29.77 -1.98 18.88
C GLU A 47 28.46 -2.75 18.77
N ASP A 48 27.38 -2.12 19.22
CA ASP A 48 26.04 -2.67 19.09
C ASP A 48 25.56 -2.61 17.63
N ILE A 49 25.01 -3.72 17.16
CA ILE A 49 24.42 -3.84 15.84
C ILE A 49 22.91 -3.87 16.00
N TYR A 50 22.21 -3.07 15.19
CA TYR A 50 20.76 -3.00 15.15
C TYR A 50 20.25 -3.49 13.80
N GLY A 51 19.05 -4.08 13.83
CA GLY A 51 18.33 -4.49 12.65
C GLY A 51 16.83 -4.37 12.87
N ASP A 52 16.10 -4.23 11.79
CA ASP A 52 14.65 -4.14 11.77
C ASP A 52 14.08 -4.98 10.62
N GLY A 53 12.80 -5.26 10.71
CA GLY A 53 12.06 -6.01 9.71
C GLY A 53 10.67 -6.39 10.19
N VAL A 54 9.92 -7.03 9.31
CA VAL A 54 8.59 -7.56 9.60
C VAL A 54 8.70 -9.05 9.90
N ILE A 55 8.19 -9.49 11.05
CA ILE A 55 8.29 -10.89 11.45
C ILE A 55 7.34 -11.77 10.65
N GLU A 56 7.88 -12.86 10.12
CA GLU A 56 7.12 -14.03 9.67
C GLU A 56 7.37 -15.16 10.67
N ILE A 57 6.31 -15.64 11.32
CA ILE A 57 6.40 -16.76 12.29
C ILE A 57 6.09 -18.05 11.56
N LEU A 58 6.99 -19.01 11.70
CA LEU A 58 6.88 -20.35 11.11
C LEU A 58 6.11 -21.30 12.04
N PRO A 59 5.57 -22.41 11.51
CA PRO A 59 4.81 -23.39 12.31
C PRO A 59 5.54 -23.93 13.55
N ASP A 60 6.87 -23.97 13.50
CA ASP A 60 7.72 -24.42 14.62
C ASP A 60 7.83 -23.38 15.77
N GLY A 61 7.19 -22.21 15.62
CA GLY A 61 7.09 -21.19 16.64
C GLY A 61 8.26 -20.22 16.72
N PHE A 62 9.28 -20.34 15.88
CA PHE A 62 10.30 -19.31 15.67
C PHE A 62 9.93 -18.41 14.48
N GLY A 63 10.60 -17.28 14.32
CA GLY A 63 10.33 -16.37 13.23
C GLY A 63 11.59 -15.82 12.56
N PHE A 64 11.36 -15.12 11.44
CA PHE A 64 12.38 -14.34 10.76
C PHE A 64 11.87 -12.93 10.53
N LEU A 65 12.73 -11.93 10.75
CA LEU A 65 12.46 -10.57 10.31
C LEU A 65 12.80 -10.46 8.81
N ARG A 66 11.77 -10.19 8.03
CA ARG A 66 11.85 -10.02 6.57
C ARG A 66 12.02 -8.54 6.22
N SER A 67 12.84 -8.25 5.21
CA SER A 67 13.07 -6.87 4.74
C SER A 67 12.02 -6.44 3.72
N ALA A 68 11.58 -5.18 3.80
CA ALA A 68 10.76 -4.54 2.76
C ALA A 68 11.47 -4.51 1.40
N ASP A 69 12.79 -4.34 1.37
CA ASP A 69 13.61 -4.31 0.14
C ASP A 69 13.54 -5.62 -0.65
N SER A 70 13.26 -6.74 0.02
CA SER A 70 13.01 -8.04 -0.62
C SER A 70 11.53 -8.37 -0.76
N SER A 71 10.66 -7.38 -0.61
CA SER A 71 9.20 -7.55 -0.60
C SER A 71 8.76 -8.64 0.39
N TYR A 72 9.40 -8.68 1.56
CA TYR A 72 9.16 -9.64 2.65
C TYR A 72 9.40 -11.12 2.33
N MET A 73 10.09 -11.40 1.24
CA MET A 73 10.44 -12.77 0.88
C MET A 73 11.63 -13.27 1.66
N ALA A 74 11.67 -14.60 1.84
CA ALA A 74 12.77 -15.28 2.51
C ALA A 74 14.11 -14.99 1.82
N GLY A 75 15.11 -14.59 2.61
CA GLY A 75 16.43 -14.25 2.12
C GLY A 75 17.55 -14.64 3.07
N PRO A 76 18.80 -14.64 2.60
CA PRO A 76 19.96 -14.95 3.44
C PRO A 76 20.24 -13.89 4.51
N ASP A 77 19.65 -12.69 4.35
CA ASP A 77 19.84 -11.53 5.23
C ASP A 77 18.77 -11.44 6.31
N ASP A 78 17.91 -12.44 6.43
CA ASP A 78 16.85 -12.49 7.43
C ASP A 78 17.44 -12.60 8.83
N ILE A 79 16.73 -12.03 9.81
CA ILE A 79 17.15 -12.05 11.20
C ILE A 79 16.29 -13.07 11.95
N TYR A 80 16.92 -14.06 12.52
CA TYR A 80 16.25 -15.09 13.31
C TYR A 80 15.70 -14.54 14.63
N VAL A 81 14.46 -14.90 14.95
CA VAL A 81 13.77 -14.57 16.20
C VAL A 81 13.41 -15.86 16.94
N SER A 82 13.86 -16.00 18.18
CA SER A 82 13.65 -17.23 18.95
C SER A 82 12.18 -17.39 19.40
N PRO A 83 11.71 -18.65 19.61
CA PRO A 83 10.37 -18.91 20.15
C PRO A 83 10.12 -18.26 21.51
N SER A 84 11.16 -18.09 22.32
CA SER A 84 11.06 -17.41 23.62
C SER A 84 10.73 -15.94 23.49
N GLN A 85 11.33 -15.24 22.51
CA GLN A 85 11.03 -13.82 22.20
C GLN A 85 9.63 -13.69 21.59
N VAL A 86 9.24 -14.58 20.67
CA VAL A 86 7.90 -14.61 20.09
C VAL A 86 6.85 -14.70 21.19
N ARG A 87 7.00 -15.62 22.14
CA ARG A 87 6.06 -15.78 23.27
C ARG A 87 6.13 -14.62 24.26
N LYS A 88 7.34 -14.15 24.59
CA LYS A 88 7.54 -13.07 25.58
C LYS A 88 6.79 -11.79 25.20
N PHE A 89 6.83 -11.40 23.94
CA PHE A 89 6.23 -10.16 23.45
C PHE A 89 4.90 -10.38 22.70
N ASN A 90 4.36 -11.60 22.73
CA ASN A 90 3.12 -11.97 22.02
C ASN A 90 3.15 -11.54 20.54
N LEU A 91 4.30 -11.82 19.88
CA LEU A 91 4.51 -11.42 18.49
C LEU A 91 3.64 -12.25 17.54
N ARG A 92 3.19 -11.62 16.49
CA ARG A 92 2.41 -12.24 15.39
C ARG A 92 3.06 -11.91 14.06
N THR A 93 2.82 -12.76 13.08
CA THR A 93 3.22 -12.46 11.69
C THR A 93 2.68 -11.09 11.27
N GLY A 94 3.55 -10.26 10.71
CA GLY A 94 3.24 -8.89 10.33
C GLY A 94 3.71 -7.82 11.31
N ASP A 95 4.07 -8.16 12.57
CA ASP A 95 4.65 -7.17 13.50
C ASP A 95 5.97 -6.63 12.96
N SER A 96 6.11 -5.31 12.93
CA SER A 96 7.35 -4.60 12.60
C SER A 96 8.22 -4.53 13.85
N ILE A 97 9.41 -5.09 13.81
CA ILE A 97 10.30 -5.21 14.96
C ILE A 97 11.61 -4.51 14.67
N SER A 98 12.09 -3.74 15.64
CA SER A 98 13.45 -3.21 15.64
C SER A 98 14.16 -3.62 16.93
N GLY A 99 15.46 -3.88 16.84
CA GLY A 99 16.21 -4.28 18.01
C GLY A 99 17.68 -4.59 17.75
N LYS A 100 18.36 -4.93 18.84
CA LYS A 100 19.76 -5.32 18.82
C LYS A 100 19.93 -6.73 18.29
N ILE A 101 20.82 -6.90 17.33
CA ILE A 101 21.13 -8.18 16.69
C ILE A 101 22.58 -8.60 16.92
N ARG A 102 22.88 -9.86 16.70
CA ARG A 102 24.25 -10.38 16.64
C ARG A 102 24.53 -11.09 15.33
N PRO A 103 25.78 -11.10 14.88
CA PRO A 103 26.18 -11.91 13.74
C PRO A 103 26.03 -13.42 14.02
N PRO A 104 25.93 -14.23 12.94
CA PRO A 104 25.89 -15.68 13.06
C PRO A 104 27.15 -16.21 13.78
N LYS A 105 26.96 -17.19 14.67
CA LYS A 105 28.04 -17.97 15.26
C LYS A 105 28.49 -19.05 14.27
N GLU A 106 29.57 -19.77 14.66
CA GLU A 106 30.04 -20.92 13.90
C GLU A 106 28.93 -21.99 13.79
N GLY A 107 28.56 -22.36 12.55
CA GLY A 107 27.44 -23.26 12.27
C GLY A 107 26.06 -22.59 12.13
N GLU A 108 25.90 -21.31 12.45
CA GLU A 108 24.67 -20.55 12.23
C GLU A 108 24.69 -19.86 10.85
N ARG A 109 23.53 -19.72 10.26
CA ARG A 109 23.37 -19.13 8.93
C ARG A 109 22.87 -17.68 8.93
N TYR A 110 22.10 -17.30 9.96
CA TYR A 110 21.38 -16.03 10.03
C TYR A 110 21.86 -15.17 11.20
N PHE A 111 21.72 -13.86 11.06
CA PHE A 111 21.76 -12.96 12.21
C PHE A 111 20.67 -13.37 13.22
N ALA A 112 20.88 -13.08 14.49
CA ALA A 112 19.91 -13.41 15.53
C ALA A 112 19.54 -12.17 16.35
N LEU A 113 18.26 -11.97 16.59
CA LEU A 113 17.75 -10.91 17.45
C LEU A 113 18.12 -11.22 18.90
N LEU A 114 18.83 -10.28 19.55
CA LEU A 114 19.22 -10.37 20.97
C LEU A 114 18.19 -9.70 21.88
N LYS A 115 17.78 -8.48 21.52
CA LYS A 115 16.87 -7.65 22.30
C LYS A 115 15.89 -6.98 21.38
N VAL A 116 14.62 -6.98 21.74
CA VAL A 116 13.58 -6.22 21.07
C VAL A 116 13.57 -4.82 21.69
N ASP A 117 13.71 -3.79 20.87
CA ASP A 117 13.66 -2.39 21.30
C ASP A 117 12.30 -1.77 21.00
N THR A 118 11.70 -2.05 19.83
CA THR A 118 10.34 -1.62 19.49
C THR A 118 9.55 -2.72 18.79
N VAL A 119 8.23 -2.69 18.95
CA VAL A 119 7.25 -3.49 18.20
C VAL A 119 6.22 -2.51 17.62
N ASN A 120 6.07 -2.47 16.30
CA ASN A 120 5.18 -1.55 15.58
C ASN A 120 5.40 -0.07 15.99
N PHE A 121 6.67 0.31 16.15
CA PHE A 121 7.15 1.65 16.57
C PHE A 121 6.86 2.01 18.03
N ASP A 122 6.21 1.13 18.80
CA ASP A 122 5.87 1.31 20.21
C ASP A 122 6.81 0.53 21.13
N ASP A 123 6.71 0.79 22.45
CA ASP A 123 7.37 -0.01 23.48
C ASP A 123 6.86 -1.47 23.40
N PRO A 124 7.78 -2.47 23.44
CA PRO A 124 7.41 -3.88 23.35
C PRO A 124 6.43 -4.37 24.43
N GLU A 125 6.38 -3.71 25.59
CA GLU A 125 5.42 -4.06 26.66
C GLU A 125 3.98 -3.74 26.27
N ASN A 126 3.74 -2.68 25.46
CA ASN A 126 2.42 -2.31 24.95
C ASN A 126 1.86 -3.41 24.02
N SER A 127 2.72 -4.12 23.30
CA SER A 127 2.31 -5.20 22.39
C SER A 127 1.62 -6.38 23.10
N ARG A 128 1.81 -6.55 24.40
CA ARG A 128 1.20 -7.64 25.19
C ARG A 128 -0.30 -7.45 25.42
N HIS A 129 -0.76 -6.22 25.47
CA HIS A 129 -2.14 -5.86 25.82
C HIS A 129 -2.95 -5.35 24.64
N LYS A 130 -2.42 -5.48 23.42
CA LYS A 130 -3.11 -5.04 22.20
C LYS A 130 -4.39 -5.83 21.95
N ILE A 131 -5.43 -5.14 21.48
CA ILE A 131 -6.65 -5.78 20.97
C ILE A 131 -6.35 -6.29 19.56
N LEU A 132 -6.68 -7.54 19.29
CA LEU A 132 -6.48 -8.14 17.98
C LEU A 132 -7.35 -7.47 16.93
N PHE A 133 -6.85 -7.30 15.73
CA PHE A 133 -7.56 -6.65 14.62
C PHE A 133 -8.97 -7.21 14.38
N GLU A 134 -9.12 -8.51 14.52
CA GLU A 134 -10.39 -9.21 14.34
C GLU A 134 -11.44 -8.84 15.39
N ASN A 135 -11.01 -8.33 16.56
CA ASN A 135 -11.86 -7.93 17.68
C ASN A 135 -12.10 -6.41 17.75
N LEU A 136 -11.46 -5.63 16.87
CA LEU A 136 -11.65 -4.18 16.80
C LEU A 136 -13.03 -3.86 16.20
N THR A 137 -13.66 -2.81 16.73
CA THR A 137 -15.00 -2.36 16.30
C THR A 137 -14.93 -1.60 14.97
N PRO A 138 -15.48 -2.15 13.86
CA PRO A 138 -15.39 -1.49 12.56
C PRO A 138 -16.38 -0.33 12.43
N LEU A 139 -15.91 0.81 11.94
CA LEU A 139 -16.70 1.99 11.63
C LEU A 139 -16.62 2.34 10.14
N PHE A 140 -17.60 3.12 9.66
CA PHE A 140 -17.44 3.84 8.40
C PHE A 140 -16.34 4.89 8.51
N PRO A 141 -15.73 5.31 7.39
CA PRO A 141 -14.85 6.48 7.37
C PRO A 141 -15.54 7.70 7.98
N GLN A 142 -14.85 8.37 8.91
CA GLN A 142 -15.34 9.57 9.60
C GLN A 142 -14.38 10.75 9.44
N GLU A 143 -13.13 10.48 9.06
CA GLU A 143 -12.10 11.47 8.81
C GLU A 143 -11.71 11.44 7.34
N ARG A 144 -11.74 12.60 6.68
CA ARG A 144 -11.42 12.74 5.26
C ARG A 144 -9.92 12.75 5.04
N LEU A 145 -9.47 12.02 4.04
CA LEU A 145 -8.15 12.16 3.41
C LEU A 145 -8.29 13.13 2.22
N CYS A 146 -8.18 14.42 2.46
CA CYS A 146 -8.24 15.43 1.41
C CYS A 146 -6.97 15.36 0.55
N LEU A 147 -7.13 15.05 -0.72
CA LEU A 147 -6.02 14.84 -1.65
C LEU A 147 -5.49 16.13 -2.28
N GLU A 148 -6.33 17.16 -2.41
CA GLU A 148 -5.96 18.47 -2.94
C GLU A 148 -4.77 19.07 -2.18
N LEU A 149 -3.72 19.50 -2.92
CA LEU A 149 -2.53 20.17 -2.36
C LEU A 149 -2.65 21.69 -2.36
N GLY A 150 -3.53 22.25 -3.17
CA GLY A 150 -3.75 23.70 -3.29
C GLY A 150 -2.64 24.47 -4.01
N ASN A 151 -1.74 23.77 -4.70
CA ASN A 151 -0.60 24.37 -5.40
C ASN A 151 -0.90 24.72 -6.87
N GLY A 152 -2.06 24.29 -7.41
CA GLY A 152 -2.48 24.54 -8.78
C GLY A 152 -1.67 23.81 -9.85
N SER A 153 -0.90 22.77 -9.47
CA SER A 153 -0.15 21.94 -10.41
C SER A 153 -1.08 21.03 -11.23
N LYS A 154 -0.52 20.37 -12.26
CA LYS A 154 -1.29 19.39 -13.04
C LYS A 154 -1.63 18.15 -12.23
N GLU A 155 -0.76 17.77 -11.34
CA GLU A 155 -0.94 16.65 -10.41
C GLU A 155 -2.06 16.94 -9.42
N ASP A 156 -2.10 18.18 -8.89
CA ASP A 156 -3.15 18.64 -7.98
C ASP A 156 -4.54 18.65 -8.63
N LEU A 157 -4.61 18.92 -9.94
CA LEU A 157 -5.87 18.84 -10.67
C LEU A 157 -6.54 17.47 -10.55
N THR A 158 -5.75 16.40 -10.59
CA THR A 158 -6.25 15.02 -10.38
C THR A 158 -6.81 14.85 -8.97
N ALA A 159 -6.08 15.29 -7.97
CA ALA A 159 -6.49 15.24 -6.57
C ALA A 159 -7.78 16.03 -6.33
N ARG A 160 -7.89 17.23 -6.89
CA ARG A 160 -9.08 18.09 -6.83
C ARG A 160 -10.32 17.44 -7.44
N VAL A 161 -10.18 16.79 -8.60
CA VAL A 161 -11.28 16.05 -9.22
C VAL A 161 -11.75 14.92 -8.32
N ILE A 162 -10.83 14.13 -7.76
CA ILE A 162 -11.19 13.03 -6.86
C ILE A 162 -11.94 13.55 -5.65
N ASP A 163 -11.44 14.60 -5.00
CA ASP A 163 -12.06 15.20 -3.82
C ASP A 163 -13.49 15.68 -4.05
N LEU A 164 -13.82 16.11 -5.29
CA LEU A 164 -15.15 16.57 -5.67
C LEU A 164 -16.12 15.45 -6.03
N VAL A 165 -15.62 14.36 -6.65
CA VAL A 165 -16.50 13.32 -7.21
C VAL A 165 -16.53 12.04 -6.39
N ALA A 166 -15.42 11.69 -5.73
CA ALA A 166 -15.28 10.48 -4.93
C ALA A 166 -14.35 10.74 -3.74
N PRO A 167 -14.75 11.54 -2.73
CA PRO A 167 -13.92 11.86 -1.59
C PRO A 167 -13.49 10.58 -0.85
N VAL A 168 -12.24 10.56 -0.40
CA VAL A 168 -11.61 9.43 0.30
C VAL A 168 -11.59 9.70 1.80
N GLY A 169 -11.90 8.70 2.61
CA GLY A 169 -11.78 8.78 4.07
C GLY A 169 -10.85 7.70 4.63
N LYS A 170 -10.32 7.93 5.85
CA LYS A 170 -9.59 6.93 6.61
C LYS A 170 -10.47 5.70 6.87
N GLY A 171 -10.01 4.51 6.48
CA GLY A 171 -10.80 3.28 6.51
C GLY A 171 -11.59 2.97 5.23
N GLN A 172 -11.37 3.72 4.14
CA GLN A 172 -12.06 3.53 2.87
C GLN A 172 -11.69 2.20 2.19
N ARG A 173 -12.69 1.54 1.59
CA ARG A 173 -12.49 0.42 0.63
C ARG A 173 -12.79 0.92 -0.77
N GLY A 174 -11.76 1.44 -1.46
CA GLY A 174 -11.91 2.06 -2.77
C GLY A 174 -11.52 1.15 -3.92
N LEU A 175 -12.31 1.16 -4.99
CA LEU A 175 -11.95 0.55 -6.27
C LEU A 175 -11.70 1.65 -7.31
N ILE A 176 -10.53 1.61 -7.93
CA ILE A 176 -10.23 2.35 -9.16
C ILE A 176 -10.52 1.40 -10.32
N VAL A 177 -11.66 1.61 -10.95
CA VAL A 177 -12.11 0.79 -12.08
C VAL A 177 -11.47 1.30 -13.35
N ALA A 178 -10.53 0.54 -13.91
CA ALA A 178 -9.65 1.02 -14.96
C ALA A 178 -9.65 0.09 -16.19
N PRO A 179 -10.06 0.57 -17.37
CA PRO A 179 -9.75 -0.10 -18.62
C PRO A 179 -8.27 0.07 -18.97
N PRO A 180 -7.71 -0.77 -19.87
CA PRO A 180 -6.33 -0.64 -20.32
C PRO A 180 -6.04 0.75 -20.92
N LYS A 181 -4.86 1.31 -20.61
CA LYS A 181 -4.36 2.61 -21.13
C LYS A 181 -5.17 3.84 -20.71
N ALA A 182 -5.89 3.79 -19.60
CA ALA A 182 -6.67 4.93 -19.10
C ALA A 182 -5.92 5.83 -18.08
N GLY A 183 -4.62 5.62 -17.84
CA GLY A 183 -3.83 6.44 -16.94
C GLY A 183 -3.83 5.99 -15.48
N LYS A 184 -4.10 4.70 -15.21
CA LYS A 184 -4.17 4.08 -13.89
C LYS A 184 -2.95 4.38 -13.01
N THR A 185 -1.75 4.13 -13.52
CA THR A 185 -0.48 4.29 -12.79
C THR A 185 -0.25 5.74 -12.35
N MET A 186 -0.48 6.71 -13.26
CA MET A 186 -0.38 8.14 -12.94
C MET A 186 -1.37 8.56 -11.85
N LEU A 187 -2.59 8.01 -11.89
CA LEU A 187 -3.59 8.28 -10.87
C LEU A 187 -3.13 7.80 -9.49
N LEU A 188 -2.61 6.58 -9.40
CA LEU A 188 -2.07 6.04 -8.14
C LEU A 188 -0.88 6.84 -7.63
N GLN A 189 0.04 7.25 -8.51
CA GLN A 189 1.18 8.11 -8.16
C GLN A 189 0.69 9.45 -7.57
N ASN A 190 -0.32 10.08 -8.18
CA ASN A 190 -0.87 11.34 -7.68
C ASN A 190 -1.54 11.17 -6.30
N ILE A 191 -2.31 10.09 -6.10
CA ILE A 191 -2.90 9.77 -4.80
C ILE A 191 -1.80 9.53 -3.75
N ALA A 192 -0.77 8.75 -4.08
CA ALA A 192 0.36 8.47 -3.20
C ALA A 192 1.10 9.76 -2.81
N HIS A 193 1.36 10.63 -3.80
CA HIS A 193 2.01 11.92 -3.56
C HIS A 193 1.20 12.83 -2.64
N SER A 194 -0.11 12.92 -2.85
CA SER A 194 -1.00 13.71 -2.00
C SER A 194 -1.01 13.21 -0.56
N ILE A 195 -1.15 11.89 -0.37
CA ILE A 195 -1.17 11.28 0.96
C ILE A 195 0.17 11.49 1.66
N SER A 196 1.29 11.17 1.02
CA SER A 196 2.62 11.31 1.63
C SER A 196 3.01 12.76 1.94
N SER A 197 2.43 13.73 1.23
CA SER A 197 2.71 15.14 1.45
C SER A 197 1.86 15.76 2.57
N LYS A 198 0.58 15.37 2.68
CA LYS A 198 -0.36 15.96 3.65
C LYS A 198 -0.50 15.17 4.94
N TYR A 199 -0.29 13.87 4.90
CA TYR A 199 -0.50 12.94 6.01
C TYR A 199 0.76 12.11 6.27
N PRO A 200 1.89 12.75 6.67
CA PRO A 200 3.13 12.04 6.94
C PRO A 200 3.03 11.07 8.12
N GLU A 201 1.99 11.22 8.96
CA GLU A 201 1.66 10.32 10.06
C GLU A 201 1.06 8.99 9.58
N CYS A 202 0.47 8.97 8.37
CA CYS A 202 -0.11 7.76 7.81
C CYS A 202 0.99 6.87 7.22
N THR A 203 0.95 5.59 7.55
CA THR A 203 1.83 4.60 6.90
C THR A 203 1.31 4.29 5.50
N LEU A 204 2.01 4.77 4.48
CA LEU A 204 1.67 4.53 3.07
C LEU A 204 2.42 3.31 2.54
N ILE A 205 1.68 2.31 2.07
CA ILE A 205 2.21 1.11 1.40
C ILE A 205 1.64 1.04 -0.01
N VAL A 206 2.51 0.91 -1.00
CA VAL A 206 2.12 0.64 -2.40
C VAL A 206 2.42 -0.82 -2.69
N LEU A 207 1.38 -1.60 -2.99
CA LEU A 207 1.46 -3.02 -3.29
C LEU A 207 1.24 -3.27 -4.78
N LEU A 208 2.29 -3.69 -5.48
CA LEU A 208 2.29 -3.97 -6.91
C LEU A 208 2.32 -5.47 -7.16
N ILE A 209 1.27 -6.01 -7.76
CA ILE A 209 1.12 -7.45 -8.03
C ILE A 209 1.04 -7.72 -9.52
N ASP A 210 1.98 -8.55 -10.02
CA ASP A 210 2.06 -8.95 -11.43
C ASP A 210 2.24 -7.73 -12.36
N GLU A 211 2.94 -6.69 -11.86
CA GLU A 211 3.30 -5.49 -12.64
C GLU A 211 4.71 -5.61 -13.22
N ARG A 212 5.05 -4.71 -14.13
CA ARG A 212 6.35 -4.72 -14.83
C ARG A 212 7.46 -4.16 -13.95
N PRO A 213 8.70 -4.71 -14.02
CA PRO A 213 9.83 -4.22 -13.23
C PRO A 213 10.11 -2.72 -13.42
N GLU A 214 9.94 -2.19 -14.64
CA GLU A 214 10.10 -0.76 -14.91
C GLU A 214 9.05 0.11 -14.21
N GLU A 215 7.80 -0.35 -14.11
CA GLU A 215 6.72 0.35 -13.38
C GLU A 215 6.98 0.32 -11.86
N VAL A 216 7.52 -0.80 -11.35
CA VAL A 216 7.94 -0.91 -9.95
C VAL A 216 9.04 0.10 -9.64
N THR A 217 10.08 0.17 -10.48
CA THR A 217 11.20 1.10 -10.30
C THR A 217 10.74 2.56 -10.36
N GLU A 218 9.83 2.89 -11.26
CA GLU A 218 9.25 4.22 -11.36
C GLU A 218 8.47 4.58 -10.08
N MET A 219 7.62 3.68 -9.60
CA MET A 219 6.86 3.88 -8.36
C MET A 219 7.78 4.09 -7.16
N GLN A 220 8.84 3.29 -7.03
CA GLN A 220 9.84 3.43 -5.96
C GLN A 220 10.55 4.79 -5.97
N ARG A 221 10.75 5.39 -7.15
CA ARG A 221 11.39 6.72 -7.29
C ARG A 221 10.44 7.87 -7.01
N MET A 222 9.15 7.70 -7.35
CA MET A 222 8.15 8.77 -7.29
C MET A 222 7.43 8.85 -5.95
N VAL A 223 7.28 7.73 -5.24
CA VAL A 223 6.47 7.65 -4.02
C VAL A 223 7.34 7.70 -2.77
N LYS A 224 7.00 8.61 -1.86
CA LYS A 224 7.55 8.63 -0.50
C LYS A 224 6.70 7.72 0.39
N GLY A 225 6.98 6.43 0.33
CA GLY A 225 6.28 5.40 1.07
C GLY A 225 6.95 4.05 0.83
N GLU A 226 6.43 3.02 1.44
CA GLU A 226 6.93 1.67 1.25
C GLU A 226 6.35 1.08 -0.04
N VAL A 227 7.20 0.67 -0.97
CA VAL A 227 6.80 0.02 -2.22
C VAL A 227 7.18 -1.45 -2.17
N VAL A 228 6.18 -2.30 -2.14
CA VAL A 228 6.30 -3.76 -2.10
C VAL A 228 5.77 -4.32 -3.41
N ALA A 229 6.54 -5.17 -4.05
CA ALA A 229 6.19 -5.66 -5.37
C ALA A 229 6.46 -7.16 -5.55
N SER A 230 5.64 -7.76 -6.41
CA SER A 230 5.91 -9.05 -7.02
C SER A 230 5.63 -8.92 -8.52
N THR A 231 6.67 -9.01 -9.33
CA THR A 231 6.63 -8.72 -10.76
C THR A 231 6.09 -9.87 -11.58
N PHE A 232 5.71 -9.62 -12.84
CA PHE A 232 5.00 -10.58 -13.70
C PHE A 232 5.81 -11.86 -14.03
N ASP A 233 7.12 -11.82 -13.88
CA ASP A 233 8.04 -12.95 -14.07
C ASP A 233 8.10 -13.90 -12.87
N GLU A 234 7.45 -13.54 -11.75
CA GLU A 234 7.41 -14.33 -10.54
C GLU A 234 6.18 -15.26 -10.48
N PRO A 235 6.26 -16.39 -9.77
CA PRO A 235 5.15 -17.33 -9.68
C PRO A 235 3.96 -16.77 -8.86
N ALA A 236 2.74 -17.23 -9.18
CA ALA A 236 1.52 -16.80 -8.49
C ALA A 236 1.56 -17.00 -6.97
N THR A 237 2.26 -18.02 -6.47
CA THR A 237 2.48 -18.26 -5.03
C THR A 237 3.18 -17.09 -4.35
N ARG A 238 4.14 -16.45 -5.03
CA ARG A 238 4.85 -15.28 -4.52
C ARG A 238 3.94 -14.05 -4.46
N HIS A 239 3.11 -13.83 -5.48
CA HIS A 239 2.10 -12.75 -5.45
C HIS A 239 1.21 -12.84 -4.22
N VAL A 240 0.74 -14.06 -3.91
CA VAL A 240 -0.11 -14.32 -2.74
C VAL A 240 0.66 -14.07 -1.44
N GLN A 241 1.87 -14.61 -1.30
CA GLN A 241 2.68 -14.46 -0.09
C GLN A 241 3.00 -12.99 0.23
N VAL A 242 3.41 -12.23 -0.79
CA VAL A 242 3.71 -10.79 -0.64
C VAL A 242 2.47 -10.03 -0.18
N ALA A 243 1.31 -10.27 -0.82
CA ALA A 243 0.07 -9.61 -0.45
C ALA A 243 -0.39 -9.99 0.98
N GLU A 244 -0.23 -11.25 1.39
CA GLU A 244 -0.55 -11.69 2.75
C GLU A 244 0.36 -11.05 3.79
N MET A 245 1.66 -10.92 3.53
CA MET A 245 2.59 -10.23 4.44
C MET A 245 2.24 -8.75 4.60
N VAL A 246 1.91 -8.06 3.50
CA VAL A 246 1.52 -6.64 3.55
C VAL A 246 0.24 -6.43 4.36
N ILE A 247 -0.79 -7.26 4.14
CA ILE A 247 -2.04 -7.11 4.90
C ILE A 247 -1.87 -7.44 6.38
N GLU A 248 -1.08 -8.46 6.72
CA GLU A 248 -0.80 -8.78 8.12
C GLU A 248 -0.01 -7.64 8.80
N LYS A 249 1.00 -7.07 8.13
CA LYS A 249 1.69 -5.86 8.61
C LYS A 249 0.71 -4.72 8.87
N ALA A 250 -0.14 -4.41 7.90
CA ALA A 250 -1.11 -3.34 8.03
C ALA A 250 -2.06 -3.55 9.23
N LYS A 251 -2.56 -4.77 9.42
CA LYS A 251 -3.39 -5.10 10.59
C LYS A 251 -2.65 -4.91 11.92
N ARG A 252 -1.36 -5.33 11.99
CA ARG A 252 -0.55 -5.15 13.21
C ARG A 252 -0.35 -3.67 13.54
N LEU A 253 -0.12 -2.83 12.54
CA LEU A 253 -0.01 -1.38 12.74
C LEU A 253 -1.32 -0.77 13.24
N VAL A 254 -2.47 -1.19 12.69
CA VAL A 254 -3.79 -0.72 13.17
C VAL A 254 -4.09 -1.16 14.60
N GLU A 255 -3.64 -2.36 15.04
CA GLU A 255 -3.73 -2.79 16.44
C GLU A 255 -2.99 -1.85 17.40
N HIS A 256 -2.00 -1.13 16.89
CA HIS A 256 -1.24 -0.07 17.58
C HIS A 256 -1.76 1.34 17.27
N LYS A 257 -2.99 1.47 16.77
CA LYS A 257 -3.69 2.73 16.47
C LYS A 257 -3.07 3.59 15.38
N HIS A 258 -2.25 3.00 14.51
CA HIS A 258 -1.73 3.70 13.33
C HIS A 258 -2.76 3.75 12.21
N ASP A 259 -2.72 4.83 11.43
CA ASP A 259 -3.46 4.94 10.18
C ASP A 259 -2.61 4.39 9.05
N VAL A 260 -3.14 3.37 8.36
CA VAL A 260 -2.45 2.71 7.24
C VAL A 260 -3.23 2.90 5.96
N VAL A 261 -2.53 3.27 4.89
CA VAL A 261 -3.10 3.38 3.54
C VAL A 261 -2.36 2.42 2.61
N ILE A 262 -3.09 1.49 2.01
CA ILE A 262 -2.58 0.58 0.98
C ILE A 262 -3.13 1.02 -0.37
N LEU A 263 -2.23 1.34 -1.30
CA LEU A 263 -2.54 1.52 -2.71
C LEU A 263 -2.14 0.25 -3.45
N MET A 264 -3.11 -0.46 -4.04
CA MET A 264 -2.86 -1.77 -4.66
C MET A 264 -3.04 -1.74 -6.17
N ASP A 265 -2.06 -2.20 -6.91
CA ASP A 265 -2.12 -2.41 -8.34
C ASP A 265 -1.70 -3.84 -8.70
N SER A 266 -2.59 -4.79 -9.03
CA SER A 266 -4.04 -4.68 -9.05
C SER A 266 -4.70 -5.84 -8.27
N ILE A 267 -5.90 -5.59 -7.76
CA ILE A 267 -6.69 -6.63 -7.10
C ILE A 267 -7.14 -7.72 -8.09
N THR A 268 -7.35 -7.37 -9.35
CA THR A 268 -7.69 -8.34 -10.41
C THR A 268 -6.58 -9.36 -10.59
N ARG A 269 -5.33 -8.91 -10.66
CA ARG A 269 -4.18 -9.80 -10.81
C ARG A 269 -3.91 -10.62 -9.55
N LEU A 270 -4.10 -10.03 -8.38
CA LEU A 270 -4.04 -10.76 -7.11
C LEU A 270 -5.11 -11.87 -7.05
N ALA A 271 -6.35 -11.58 -7.47
CA ALA A 271 -7.43 -12.56 -7.51
C ALA A 271 -7.12 -13.70 -8.51
N ARG A 272 -6.51 -13.39 -9.64
CA ARG A 272 -6.02 -14.42 -10.59
C ARG A 272 -4.93 -15.31 -9.97
N ALA A 273 -4.00 -14.72 -9.24
CA ALA A 273 -2.96 -15.45 -8.52
C ALA A 273 -3.57 -16.41 -7.48
N TYR A 274 -4.53 -15.94 -6.70
CA TYR A 274 -5.26 -16.81 -5.78
C TYR A 274 -6.02 -17.93 -6.48
N ASN A 275 -6.62 -17.66 -7.66
CA ASN A 275 -7.30 -18.68 -8.44
C ASN A 275 -6.34 -19.76 -8.96
N THR A 276 -5.10 -19.38 -9.27
CA THR A 276 -4.06 -20.32 -9.70
C THR A 276 -3.54 -21.20 -8.54
N VAL A 277 -3.43 -20.61 -7.34
CA VAL A 277 -2.85 -21.27 -6.15
C VAL A 277 -3.90 -22.05 -5.36
N ALA A 278 -5.19 -21.70 -5.47
CA ALA A 278 -6.26 -22.34 -4.73
C ALA A 278 -6.38 -23.82 -5.09
N PRO A 279 -6.53 -24.72 -4.10
CA PRO A 279 -6.89 -26.10 -4.37
C PRO A 279 -8.23 -26.16 -5.12
N SER A 280 -8.31 -26.97 -6.16
CA SER A 280 -9.54 -27.13 -6.95
C SER A 280 -10.70 -27.59 -6.06
N SER A 281 -11.78 -26.81 -6.02
CA SER A 281 -13.01 -27.19 -5.31
C SER A 281 -13.90 -28.16 -6.11
N GLY A 282 -13.57 -28.38 -7.38
CA GLY A 282 -14.42 -29.09 -8.34
C GLY A 282 -15.63 -28.27 -8.82
N LYS A 283 -15.83 -27.06 -8.33
CA LYS A 283 -16.89 -26.12 -8.73
C LYS A 283 -16.27 -24.87 -9.34
N VAL A 284 -16.43 -24.72 -10.65
CA VAL A 284 -15.91 -23.57 -11.40
C VAL A 284 -17.07 -22.65 -11.76
N LEU A 285 -16.94 -21.38 -11.40
CA LEU A 285 -17.86 -20.31 -11.77
C LEU A 285 -17.62 -19.87 -13.23
N THR A 286 -18.52 -19.06 -13.75
CA THR A 286 -18.35 -18.39 -15.05
C THR A 286 -16.98 -17.70 -15.12
N GLY A 287 -16.32 -17.78 -16.27
CA GLY A 287 -14.98 -17.18 -16.45
C GLY A 287 -13.81 -18.01 -15.91
N GLY A 288 -14.03 -19.24 -15.45
CA GLY A 288 -12.96 -20.13 -15.00
C GLY A 288 -12.46 -19.86 -13.58
N VAL A 289 -13.26 -19.19 -12.75
CA VAL A 289 -12.93 -18.89 -11.35
C VAL A 289 -13.38 -20.03 -10.45
N ASP A 290 -12.48 -20.60 -9.64
CA ASP A 290 -12.86 -21.56 -8.61
C ASP A 290 -13.75 -20.91 -7.54
N ALA A 291 -14.77 -21.61 -7.09
CA ALA A 291 -15.77 -21.09 -6.15
C ALA A 291 -15.14 -20.55 -4.82
N ASN A 292 -14.01 -21.11 -4.40
CA ASN A 292 -13.33 -20.73 -3.16
C ASN A 292 -12.18 -19.73 -3.40
N ALA A 293 -11.74 -19.50 -4.63
CA ALA A 293 -10.56 -18.71 -4.94
C ALA A 293 -10.66 -17.27 -4.50
N LEU A 294 -11.85 -16.66 -4.57
CA LEU A 294 -12.06 -15.24 -4.26
C LEU A 294 -12.27 -14.95 -2.77
N GLN A 295 -12.42 -15.96 -1.92
CA GLN A 295 -12.66 -15.73 -0.48
C GLN A 295 -11.51 -15.01 0.21
N ARG A 296 -10.25 -15.44 -0.05
CA ARG A 296 -9.05 -14.83 0.57
C ARG A 296 -8.84 -13.39 0.09
N PRO A 297 -8.79 -13.08 -1.21
CA PRO A 297 -8.64 -11.71 -1.68
C PRO A 297 -9.82 -10.80 -1.26
N LYS A 298 -11.05 -11.32 -1.16
CA LYS A 298 -12.17 -10.56 -0.58
C LYS A 298 -11.96 -10.23 0.89
N ARG A 299 -11.42 -11.16 1.69
CA ARG A 299 -11.07 -10.91 3.10
C ARG A 299 -9.96 -9.85 3.22
N LEU A 300 -8.97 -9.90 2.32
CA LEU A 300 -7.90 -8.91 2.27
C LEU A 300 -8.49 -7.53 2.01
N PHE A 301 -9.24 -7.34 0.94
CA PHE A 301 -9.88 -6.06 0.61
C PHE A 301 -10.91 -5.63 1.64
N GLY A 302 -11.70 -6.57 2.16
CA GLY A 302 -12.69 -6.36 3.20
C GLY A 302 -12.11 -6.03 4.59
N ALA A 303 -10.79 -6.16 4.78
CA ALA A 303 -10.13 -5.75 6.02
C ALA A 303 -10.11 -4.21 6.18
N ALA A 304 -10.21 -3.45 5.09
CA ALA A 304 -10.24 -2.00 5.15
C ALA A 304 -11.44 -1.51 5.98
N ARG A 305 -11.16 -0.72 7.03
CA ARG A 305 -12.12 -0.16 7.98
C ARG A 305 -11.52 0.99 8.78
N ASN A 306 -12.34 1.90 9.22
CA ASN A 306 -12.04 2.76 10.34
C ASN A 306 -12.36 2.01 11.65
N VAL A 307 -11.68 2.33 12.74
CA VAL A 307 -11.75 1.58 14.00
C VAL A 307 -12.09 2.51 15.16
N GLU A 308 -13.06 2.10 16.00
CA GLU A 308 -13.53 2.90 17.15
C GLU A 308 -12.42 3.08 18.21
N GLU A 309 -11.59 2.06 18.41
CA GLU A 309 -10.47 2.05 19.36
C GLU A 309 -9.30 2.92 18.92
N GLY A 310 -9.33 3.43 17.69
CA GLY A 310 -8.30 4.26 17.04
C GLY A 310 -7.50 3.51 15.98
N GLY A 311 -6.98 4.28 15.03
CA GLY A 311 -6.33 3.76 13.84
C GLY A 311 -7.31 3.41 12.73
N SER A 312 -6.79 3.25 11.52
CA SER A 312 -7.58 2.90 10.35
C SER A 312 -6.79 2.11 9.32
N LEU A 313 -7.47 1.28 8.55
CA LEU A 313 -6.93 0.63 7.36
C LEU A 313 -7.71 1.07 6.14
N THR A 314 -7.07 1.86 5.29
CA THR A 314 -7.60 2.30 3.99
C THR A 314 -6.98 1.44 2.90
N ILE A 315 -7.80 0.88 1.99
CA ILE A 315 -7.31 0.15 0.82
C ILE A 315 -7.96 0.73 -0.42
N ILE A 316 -7.13 1.25 -1.33
CA ILE A 316 -7.54 1.71 -2.65
C ILE A 316 -6.88 0.79 -3.67
N ALA A 317 -7.69 -0.03 -4.34
CA ALA A 317 -7.21 -1.06 -5.25
C ALA A 317 -7.68 -0.80 -6.69
N THR A 318 -6.82 -1.05 -7.67
CA THR A 318 -7.22 -1.02 -9.07
C THR A 318 -7.91 -2.32 -9.46
N ALA A 319 -9.05 -2.20 -10.14
CA ALA A 319 -9.77 -3.30 -10.75
C ALA A 319 -9.75 -3.14 -12.28
N LEU A 320 -9.26 -4.15 -12.98
CA LEU A 320 -9.13 -4.11 -14.43
C LEU A 320 -10.45 -4.53 -15.09
N ILE A 321 -10.93 -3.72 -16.03
CA ILE A 321 -12.12 -3.99 -16.84
C ILE A 321 -11.77 -3.88 -18.33
N ASP A 322 -12.67 -4.34 -19.21
CA ASP A 322 -12.51 -4.27 -20.68
C ASP A 322 -11.20 -4.90 -21.19
N THR A 323 -10.73 -5.92 -20.50
CA THR A 323 -9.51 -6.69 -20.87
C THR A 323 -9.79 -7.78 -21.91
N GLY A 324 -11.06 -8.04 -22.21
CA GLY A 324 -11.50 -9.19 -23.03
C GLY A 324 -11.52 -10.52 -22.25
N SER A 325 -11.20 -10.51 -20.96
CA SER A 325 -11.23 -11.69 -20.09
C SER A 325 -12.53 -11.77 -19.30
N LYS A 326 -13.31 -12.83 -19.49
CA LYS A 326 -14.50 -13.12 -18.66
C LYS A 326 -14.17 -13.32 -17.18
N MET A 327 -12.96 -13.79 -16.88
CA MET A 327 -12.49 -13.92 -15.50
C MET A 327 -12.41 -12.55 -14.82
N ASP A 328 -11.91 -11.53 -15.50
CA ASP A 328 -11.78 -10.18 -14.94
C ASP A 328 -13.13 -9.53 -14.69
N GLU A 329 -14.10 -9.78 -15.58
CA GLU A 329 -15.48 -9.32 -15.39
C GLU A 329 -16.09 -9.93 -14.11
N VAL A 330 -15.94 -11.24 -13.91
CA VAL A 330 -16.41 -11.92 -12.70
C VAL A 330 -15.69 -11.37 -11.46
N ILE A 331 -14.38 -11.22 -11.51
CA ILE A 331 -13.60 -10.66 -10.41
C ILE A 331 -14.11 -9.26 -10.07
N TYR A 332 -14.26 -8.37 -11.06
CA TYR A 332 -14.75 -7.01 -10.83
C TYR A 332 -16.13 -7.00 -10.15
N GLU A 333 -17.11 -7.75 -10.67
CA GLU A 333 -18.46 -7.82 -10.09
C GLU A 333 -18.44 -8.32 -8.63
N GLU A 334 -17.57 -9.28 -8.30
CA GLU A 334 -17.41 -9.81 -6.96
C GLU A 334 -16.78 -8.80 -5.97
N PHE A 335 -15.91 -7.91 -6.44
CA PHE A 335 -15.31 -6.86 -5.59
C PHE A 335 -16.13 -5.58 -5.52
N LYS A 336 -16.89 -5.24 -6.56
CA LYS A 336 -17.78 -4.09 -6.61
C LYS A 336 -18.76 -4.05 -5.43
N GLY A 337 -19.33 -5.21 -5.07
CA GLY A 337 -20.21 -5.33 -3.91
C GLY A 337 -19.52 -5.15 -2.55
N THR A 338 -18.19 -5.28 -2.50
CA THR A 338 -17.40 -5.18 -1.25
C THR A 338 -16.91 -3.74 -1.00
N GLY A 339 -16.67 -2.98 -2.06
CA GLY A 339 -16.20 -1.59 -1.99
C GLY A 339 -17.27 -0.60 -1.49
N ASN A 340 -16.80 0.53 -0.96
CA ASN A 340 -17.63 1.68 -0.59
C ASN A 340 -17.20 3.00 -1.26
N LEU A 341 -16.28 2.92 -2.21
CA LEU A 341 -15.86 3.98 -3.12
C LEU A 341 -15.54 3.37 -4.48
N GLU A 342 -16.02 3.98 -5.55
CA GLU A 342 -15.68 3.62 -6.92
C GLU A 342 -15.21 4.86 -7.67
N LEU A 343 -14.01 4.78 -8.26
CA LEU A 343 -13.45 5.79 -9.14
C LEU A 343 -13.28 5.17 -10.52
N HIS A 344 -14.12 5.57 -11.46
CA HIS A 344 -14.15 5.01 -12.80
C HIS A 344 -13.24 5.80 -13.73
N LEU A 345 -12.30 5.12 -14.39
CA LEU A 345 -11.53 5.67 -15.51
C LEU A 345 -12.22 5.31 -16.83
N SER A 346 -12.19 6.23 -17.79
CA SER A 346 -12.76 6.04 -19.11
C SER A 346 -11.71 6.03 -20.20
N ARG A 347 -11.71 4.97 -21.00
CA ARG A 347 -10.86 4.86 -22.18
C ARG A 347 -11.19 5.94 -23.22
N LYS A 348 -12.48 6.27 -23.40
CA LYS A 348 -12.93 7.28 -24.37
C LYS A 348 -12.40 8.68 -24.03
N ILE A 349 -12.36 9.03 -22.73
CA ILE A 349 -11.78 10.28 -22.25
C ILE A 349 -10.28 10.29 -22.50
N ALA A 350 -9.58 9.20 -22.18
CA ALA A 350 -8.14 9.06 -22.40
C ALA A 350 -7.75 9.12 -23.89
N GLU A 351 -8.54 8.54 -24.79
CA GLU A 351 -8.35 8.59 -26.25
C GLU A 351 -8.43 10.02 -26.79
N LYS A 352 -9.24 10.88 -26.16
CA LYS A 352 -9.28 12.33 -26.45
C LYS A 352 -8.15 13.13 -25.79
N ARG A 353 -7.22 12.48 -25.06
CA ARG A 353 -6.12 13.13 -24.34
C ARG A 353 -6.58 14.09 -23.24
N VAL A 354 -7.76 13.85 -22.67
CA VAL A 354 -8.27 14.56 -21.50
C VAL A 354 -7.81 13.81 -20.25
N TYR A 355 -7.09 14.50 -19.35
CA TYR A 355 -6.56 13.93 -18.13
C TYR A 355 -6.78 14.86 -16.94
N PRO A 356 -7.17 14.31 -15.74
CA PRO A 356 -7.38 12.88 -15.47
C PRO A 356 -8.57 12.30 -16.22
N ALA A 357 -8.44 11.07 -16.76
CA ALA A 357 -9.48 10.42 -17.52
C ALA A 357 -10.57 9.78 -16.63
N ILE A 358 -11.02 10.53 -15.63
CA ILE A 358 -12.02 10.10 -14.63
C ILE A 358 -13.41 10.35 -15.20
N ASP A 359 -14.26 9.34 -15.23
CA ASP A 359 -15.69 9.49 -15.45
C ASP A 359 -16.35 10.07 -14.19
N VAL A 360 -16.56 11.37 -14.21
CA VAL A 360 -17.09 12.14 -13.08
C VAL A 360 -18.56 11.84 -12.77
N THR A 361 -19.28 11.22 -13.71
CA THR A 361 -20.70 10.89 -13.56
C THR A 361 -20.92 9.53 -12.89
N ARG A 362 -19.97 8.59 -13.05
CA ARG A 362 -20.05 7.23 -12.51
C ARG A 362 -19.27 7.05 -11.21
N SER A 363 -18.31 7.94 -10.93
CA SER A 363 -17.49 7.88 -9.73
C SER A 363 -18.26 8.39 -8.50
N GLY A 364 -17.98 7.82 -7.33
CA GLY A 364 -18.63 8.24 -6.09
C GLY A 364 -18.20 7.46 -4.86
N THR A 365 -18.52 8.02 -3.70
CA THR A 365 -18.26 7.45 -2.37
C THR A 365 -19.58 7.22 -1.65
N ARG A 366 -19.75 6.03 -1.05
CA ARG A 366 -20.88 5.74 -0.19
C ARG A 366 -20.68 6.42 1.16
N ARG A 367 -21.76 6.98 1.72
CA ARG A 367 -21.76 7.66 3.02
C ARG A 367 -20.77 8.85 3.06
N GLU A 368 -20.63 9.56 1.94
CA GLU A 368 -19.74 10.75 1.83
C GLU A 368 -20.12 11.86 2.83
N GLU A 369 -21.38 11.88 3.30
CA GLU A 369 -21.85 12.81 4.32
C GLU A 369 -21.14 12.66 5.68
N LEU A 370 -20.45 11.53 5.92
CA LEU A 370 -19.68 11.32 7.15
C LEU A 370 -18.27 11.94 7.11
N ILE A 371 -17.78 12.21 5.91
CA ILE A 371 -16.40 12.72 5.67
C ILE A 371 -16.38 14.09 4.98
N THR A 372 -17.53 14.68 4.76
CA THR A 372 -17.67 15.98 4.06
C THR A 372 -18.55 16.90 4.90
N SER A 373 -18.19 18.18 4.99
CA SER A 373 -19.02 19.16 5.70
C SER A 373 -20.37 19.35 5.01
N PRO A 374 -21.45 19.68 5.74
CA PRO A 374 -22.78 19.85 5.14
C PRO A 374 -22.81 20.91 4.01
N ASP A 375 -22.06 22.00 4.16
CA ASP A 375 -21.98 23.07 3.15
C ASP A 375 -21.28 22.59 1.88
N GLU A 376 -20.15 21.92 2.01
CA GLU A 376 -19.42 21.35 0.87
C GLU A 376 -20.23 20.25 0.19
N LEU A 377 -20.87 19.37 0.94
CA LEU A 377 -21.73 18.31 0.43
C LEU A 377 -22.87 18.87 -0.45
N GLN A 378 -23.51 19.94 0.01
CA GLN A 378 -24.55 20.61 -0.76
C GLN A 378 -24.01 21.15 -2.10
N LYS A 379 -22.81 21.77 -2.09
CA LYS A 379 -22.14 22.26 -3.30
C LYS A 379 -21.76 21.12 -4.26
N MET A 380 -21.25 20.00 -3.73
CA MET A 380 -20.97 18.81 -4.52
C MET A 380 -22.22 18.22 -5.17
N TRP A 381 -23.34 18.17 -4.47
CA TRP A 381 -24.60 17.70 -5.04
C TRP A 381 -25.14 18.61 -6.14
N ILE A 382 -25.01 19.92 -5.98
CA ILE A 382 -25.39 20.89 -7.04
C ILE A 382 -24.49 20.66 -8.26
N LEU A 383 -23.19 20.50 -8.07
CA LEU A 383 -22.25 20.21 -9.15
C LEU A 383 -22.61 18.91 -9.89
N ARG A 384 -22.84 17.82 -9.18
CA ARG A 384 -23.24 16.51 -9.78
C ARG A 384 -24.56 16.62 -10.54
N LYS A 385 -25.55 17.33 -9.98
CA LYS A 385 -26.82 17.55 -10.65
C LYS A 385 -26.65 18.32 -11.96
N PHE A 386 -25.68 19.23 -12.00
CA PHE A 386 -25.35 19.99 -13.21
C PHE A 386 -24.60 19.12 -14.24
N LEU A 387 -23.69 18.26 -13.81
CA LEU A 387 -22.90 17.39 -14.69
C LEU A 387 -23.69 16.19 -15.23
N HIS A 388 -24.68 15.71 -14.47
CA HIS A 388 -25.41 14.48 -14.79
C HIS A 388 -26.06 14.44 -16.20
N PRO A 389 -26.69 15.50 -16.72
CA PRO A 389 -27.30 15.49 -18.06
C PRO A 389 -26.25 15.52 -19.19
N MET A 390 -24.98 15.81 -18.89
CA MET A 390 -23.90 15.83 -19.87
C MET A 390 -23.40 14.40 -20.16
N GLY A 391 -22.85 14.18 -21.35
CA GLY A 391 -22.14 12.94 -21.65
C GLY A 391 -20.84 12.82 -20.85
N GLU A 392 -20.31 11.59 -20.65
CA GLU A 392 -19.13 11.31 -19.83
C GLU A 392 -17.92 12.19 -20.18
N ILE A 393 -17.69 12.44 -21.47
CA ILE A 393 -16.57 13.25 -21.97
C ILE A 393 -16.82 14.73 -21.69
N GLU A 394 -18.01 15.24 -22.07
CA GLU A 394 -18.38 16.63 -21.91
C GLU A 394 -18.37 17.06 -20.45
N ALA A 395 -18.91 16.23 -19.55
CA ALA A 395 -18.91 16.48 -18.11
C ALA A 395 -17.49 16.60 -17.55
N THR A 396 -16.59 15.70 -17.97
CA THR A 396 -15.21 15.71 -17.51
C THR A 396 -14.42 16.87 -18.07
N GLU A 397 -14.53 17.17 -19.36
CA GLU A 397 -13.89 18.34 -20.01
C GLU A 397 -14.35 19.63 -19.33
N PHE A 398 -15.65 19.80 -19.16
CA PHE A 398 -16.23 20.97 -18.50
C PHE A 398 -15.67 21.15 -17.07
N LEU A 399 -15.67 20.10 -16.25
CA LEU A 399 -15.17 20.18 -14.89
C LEU A 399 -13.67 20.54 -14.86
N ILE A 400 -12.86 19.87 -15.67
CA ILE A 400 -11.41 20.12 -15.76
C ILE A 400 -11.13 21.57 -16.18
N ASP A 401 -11.82 22.08 -17.19
CA ASP A 401 -11.60 23.45 -17.67
C ASP A 401 -11.98 24.50 -16.64
N LYS A 402 -13.05 24.27 -15.88
CA LYS A 402 -13.41 25.15 -14.75
C LYS A 402 -12.42 25.08 -13.61
N LEU A 403 -11.92 23.88 -13.28
CA LEU A 403 -10.91 23.71 -12.23
C LEU A 403 -9.56 24.36 -12.57
N LYS A 404 -9.16 24.38 -13.84
CA LYS A 404 -7.95 25.08 -14.31
C LYS A 404 -7.98 26.59 -14.08
N MET A 405 -9.16 27.19 -13.95
CA MET A 405 -9.33 28.63 -13.69
C MET A 405 -9.14 29.00 -12.20
N THR A 406 -9.03 28.02 -11.32
CA THR A 406 -8.94 28.19 -9.88
C THR A 406 -7.82 27.33 -9.30
N LYS A 407 -7.26 27.73 -8.15
CA LYS A 407 -6.19 26.96 -7.49
C LYS A 407 -6.72 25.89 -6.53
N THR A 408 -7.85 26.19 -5.90
CA THR A 408 -8.44 25.29 -4.87
C THR A 408 -9.90 24.97 -5.17
N ASN A 409 -10.42 23.91 -4.55
CA ASN A 409 -11.83 23.54 -4.67
C ASN A 409 -12.74 24.58 -3.98
N ASP A 410 -12.29 25.24 -2.92
CA ASP A 410 -13.04 26.34 -2.30
C ASP A 410 -13.17 27.56 -3.22
N GLU A 411 -12.09 27.93 -3.93
CA GLU A 411 -12.16 28.97 -4.95
C GLU A 411 -13.11 28.59 -6.09
N PHE A 412 -13.07 27.33 -6.54
CA PHE A 412 -13.96 26.81 -7.55
C PHE A 412 -15.44 26.90 -7.11
N PHE A 413 -15.77 26.47 -5.92
CA PHE A 413 -17.14 26.59 -5.39
C PHE A 413 -17.59 28.05 -5.24
N THR A 414 -16.68 28.94 -4.83
CA THR A 414 -16.96 30.37 -4.73
C THR A 414 -17.24 30.98 -6.11
N ALA A 415 -16.46 30.61 -7.14
CA ALA A 415 -16.68 31.04 -8.51
C ALA A 415 -18.01 30.51 -9.07
N MET A 416 -18.32 29.23 -8.79
CA MET A 416 -19.59 28.61 -9.20
C MET A 416 -20.81 29.33 -8.59
N ALA A 417 -20.74 29.78 -7.34
CA ALA A 417 -21.82 30.52 -6.68
C ALA A 417 -22.06 31.93 -7.28
N ARG A 418 -21.01 32.56 -7.84
CA ARG A 418 -21.09 33.89 -8.46
C ARG A 418 -21.58 33.86 -9.91
N SER A 419 -21.58 32.68 -10.54
CA SER A 419 -21.98 32.50 -11.96
C SER A 419 -23.49 32.25 -12.13
N LYS A 420 -24.29 32.51 -11.09
CA LYS A 420 -25.76 32.45 -11.10
C LYS A 420 -26.38 33.73 -11.59
#